data_66d27c58027766a7968d5ea6f328620a
#
_entry.id   66d27c58027766a7968d5ea6f328620a
#
_cell.length_a   1.000
_cell.length_b   1.000
_cell.length_c   1.000
_cell.angle_alpha   90.00
_cell.angle_beta   90.00
_cell.angle_gamma   90.00
#
_symmetry.space_group_name_H-M   'P 1'
#
loop_
_entity.id
_entity.type
_entity.pdbx_description
1 polymer ?
#
loop_
_entity_poly.entity_id
_entity_poly.type
_entity_poly.pdbx_seq_one_letter_code
_entity_poly.pdbx_strand_id
1 'polypeptide(L)'
;MPTIQQLVRKGRITKAEKSKSPALNSCPQRRGVCLRVYTTTPKKPNSALRKVARVRLSNGKEVNAYIGGEGHNLQEHSMVLVRGGRVKDLPGVRYHIVRGALDTAGVEGRNQRRSKYGTKRPKK
;
A
#
# COMPACT_ATOMS: atom_id res chain seq x y z
N MET A 1 33.60 -21.73 -1.81
CA MET A 1 33.94 -20.98 -3.04
C MET A 1 33.94 -21.91 -4.24
N PRO A 2 33.26 -21.55 -5.32
CA PRO A 2 33.34 -22.36 -6.54
C PRO A 2 34.70 -22.22 -7.22
N THR A 3 35.14 -23.29 -7.83
CA THR A 3 36.37 -23.27 -8.60
C THR A 3 36.17 -22.64 -9.98
N ILE A 4 37.25 -22.27 -10.65
CA ILE A 4 37.20 -21.70 -11.99
C ILE A 4 36.51 -22.67 -12.96
N GLN A 5 36.77 -23.96 -12.84
CA GLN A 5 36.15 -24.97 -13.70
C GLN A 5 34.62 -25.03 -13.48
N GLN A 6 34.20 -24.90 -12.23
CA GLN A 6 32.74 -24.88 -11.93
C GLN A 6 32.06 -23.67 -12.54
N LEU A 7 32.69 -22.49 -12.49
CA LEU A 7 32.17 -21.29 -13.09
C LEU A 7 32.11 -21.34 -14.61
N VAL A 8 33.13 -21.95 -15.25
CA VAL A 8 33.14 -22.14 -16.70
C VAL A 8 32.00 -23.08 -17.13
N ARG A 9 31.78 -24.12 -16.33
CA ARG A 9 30.77 -25.14 -16.65
C ARG A 9 29.32 -24.65 -16.48
N LYS A 10 29.05 -23.94 -15.40
CA LYS A 10 27.68 -23.54 -15.08
C LYS A 10 27.44 -22.02 -15.04
N GLY A 11 28.50 -21.21 -14.97
CA GLY A 11 28.36 -19.77 -14.86
C GLY A 11 27.68 -19.33 -13.57
N ARG A 12 27.51 -18.03 -13.44
CA ARG A 12 26.78 -17.43 -12.31
C ARG A 12 25.39 -17.05 -12.77
N ILE A 13 24.40 -17.45 -11.98
CA ILE A 13 23.00 -17.12 -12.26
C ILE A 13 22.54 -16.13 -11.20
N THR A 14 22.08 -14.96 -11.64
CA THR A 14 21.48 -13.98 -10.74
C THR A 14 20.08 -14.45 -10.36
N LYS A 15 19.83 -14.57 -9.06
CA LYS A 15 18.50 -14.94 -8.58
C LYS A 15 17.54 -13.80 -8.83
N ALA A 16 16.35 -14.16 -9.32
CA ALA A 16 15.29 -13.18 -9.49
C ALA A 16 14.79 -12.71 -8.12
N GLU A 17 14.68 -11.41 -7.94
CA GLU A 17 14.11 -10.86 -6.71
C GLU A 17 12.60 -10.83 -6.82
N LYS A 18 11.93 -11.29 -5.75
CA LYS A 18 10.48 -11.19 -5.68
C LYS A 18 10.08 -9.76 -5.35
N SER A 19 9.12 -9.25 -6.10
CA SER A 19 8.53 -7.95 -5.80
C SER A 19 7.84 -7.98 -4.44
N LYS A 20 7.97 -6.90 -3.69
CA LYS A 20 7.22 -6.72 -2.45
C LYS A 20 5.78 -6.29 -2.69
N SER A 21 5.46 -5.93 -3.92
CA SER A 21 4.12 -5.47 -4.32
C SER A 21 3.64 -6.20 -5.57
N PRO A 22 3.47 -7.53 -5.51
CA PRO A 22 3.14 -8.31 -6.71
C PRO A 22 1.78 -7.96 -7.31
N ALA A 23 0.84 -7.48 -6.51
CA ALA A 23 -0.50 -7.14 -7.00
C ALA A 23 -0.50 -5.90 -7.89
N LEU A 24 0.54 -5.08 -7.87
CA LEU A 24 0.63 -3.88 -8.70
C LEU A 24 1.12 -4.16 -10.13
N ASN A 25 1.68 -5.33 -10.39
CA ASN A 25 2.16 -5.75 -11.71
C ASN A 25 3.10 -4.71 -12.36
N SER A 26 4.14 -4.29 -11.63
CA SER A 26 5.13 -3.32 -12.09
C SER A 26 4.57 -1.93 -12.39
N CYS A 27 3.43 -1.59 -11.79
CA CYS A 27 2.85 -0.25 -11.87
C CYS A 27 3.09 0.50 -10.56
N PRO A 28 3.29 1.84 -10.59
CA PRO A 28 3.46 2.59 -9.35
C PRO A 28 2.19 2.62 -8.50
N GLN A 29 1.01 2.68 -9.14
CA GLN A 29 -0.29 2.61 -8.46
C GLN A 29 -1.28 1.85 -9.30
N ARG A 30 -2.32 1.35 -8.65
CA ARG A 30 -3.44 0.67 -9.31
C ARG A 30 -4.76 1.17 -8.73
N ARG A 31 -5.75 1.34 -9.59
CA ARG A 31 -7.11 1.66 -9.17
C ARG A 31 -7.79 0.40 -8.64
N GLY A 32 -8.63 0.56 -7.65
CA GLY A 32 -9.41 -0.54 -7.12
C GLY A 32 -10.70 -0.07 -6.49
N VAL A 33 -11.52 -1.03 -6.08
CA VAL A 33 -12.80 -0.78 -5.42
C VAL A 33 -12.75 -1.38 -4.03
N CYS A 34 -13.16 -0.62 -3.02
CA CYS A 34 -13.20 -1.11 -1.65
C CYS A 34 -14.29 -2.17 -1.49
N LEU A 35 -13.91 -3.37 -1.07
CA LEU A 35 -14.85 -4.45 -0.76
C LEU A 35 -15.33 -4.33 0.67
N ARG A 36 -14.44 -3.92 1.57
CA ARG A 36 -14.74 -3.79 2.99
C ARG A 36 -13.76 -2.80 3.61
N VAL A 37 -14.26 -1.97 4.50
CA VAL A 37 -13.43 -1.05 5.27
C VAL A 37 -13.60 -1.40 6.75
N TYR A 38 -12.48 -1.60 7.45
CA TYR A 38 -12.50 -2.04 8.84
C TYR A 38 -11.26 -1.54 9.57
N THR A 39 -11.23 -1.80 10.87
CA THR A 39 -10.08 -1.48 11.70
C THR A 39 -9.39 -2.77 12.13
N THR A 40 -8.09 -2.70 12.38
CA THR A 40 -7.34 -3.84 12.86
C THR A 40 -6.29 -3.37 13.88
N THR A 41 -5.94 -4.26 14.78
CA THR A 41 -4.91 -3.97 15.76
C THR A 41 -3.54 -4.32 15.20
N PRO A 42 -2.49 -3.53 15.53
CA PRO A 42 -1.14 -3.86 15.08
C PRO A 42 -0.54 -5.00 15.90
N LYS A 43 0.63 -5.46 15.46
CA LYS A 43 1.40 -6.45 16.20
C LYS A 43 1.85 -5.88 17.53
N LYS A 44 2.02 -6.77 18.53
CA LYS A 44 2.70 -6.39 19.77
C LYS A 44 4.11 -5.85 19.47
N PRO A 45 4.63 -4.86 20.18
CA PRO A 45 4.07 -4.24 21.40
C PRO A 45 3.13 -3.07 21.14
N ASN A 46 2.77 -2.79 19.89
CA ASN A 46 1.95 -1.64 19.56
C ASN A 46 0.46 -1.92 19.80
N SER A 47 -0.28 -0.88 20.09
CA SER A 47 -1.72 -0.96 20.28
C SER A 47 -2.39 0.28 19.69
N ALA A 48 -3.39 0.06 18.86
CA ALA A 48 -4.17 1.13 18.22
C ALA A 48 -5.28 0.50 17.39
N LEU A 49 -6.14 1.33 16.84
CA LEU A 49 -7.10 0.90 15.81
C LEU A 49 -6.63 1.44 14.46
N ARG A 50 -5.98 0.60 13.69
CA ARG A 50 -5.48 0.96 12.35
C ARG A 50 -6.58 0.79 11.32
N LYS A 51 -6.75 1.78 10.47
CA LYS A 51 -7.80 1.77 9.43
C LYS A 51 -7.27 1.04 8.20
N VAL A 52 -7.98 0.02 7.76
CA VAL A 52 -7.58 -0.85 6.65
C VAL A 52 -8.78 -1.09 5.76
N ALA A 53 -8.53 -1.19 4.47
CA ALA A 53 -9.57 -1.55 3.51
C ALA A 53 -9.15 -2.77 2.71
N ARG A 54 -10.10 -3.67 2.47
CA ARG A 54 -9.89 -4.74 1.51
C ARG A 54 -10.33 -4.24 0.15
N VAL A 55 -9.42 -4.25 -0.81
CA VAL A 55 -9.61 -3.61 -2.12
C VAL A 55 -9.43 -4.65 -3.22
N ARG A 56 -10.36 -4.65 -4.17
CA ARG A 56 -10.19 -5.41 -5.42
C ARG A 56 -9.59 -4.49 -6.46
N LEU A 57 -8.40 -4.83 -6.92
CA LEU A 57 -7.68 -4.04 -7.92
C LEU A 57 -8.22 -4.28 -9.32
N SER A 58 -7.91 -3.37 -10.23
CA SER A 58 -8.36 -3.47 -11.63
C SER A 58 -7.85 -4.72 -12.34
N ASN A 59 -6.79 -5.36 -11.84
CA ASN A 59 -6.29 -6.62 -12.38
C ASN A 59 -6.95 -7.87 -11.78
N GLY A 60 -7.98 -7.69 -10.96
CA GLY A 60 -8.74 -8.79 -10.34
C GLY A 60 -8.19 -9.29 -9.02
N LYS A 61 -7.03 -8.81 -8.57
CA LYS A 61 -6.45 -9.24 -7.29
C LYS A 61 -7.05 -8.47 -6.13
N GLU A 62 -7.26 -9.15 -5.01
CA GLU A 62 -7.75 -8.54 -3.78
C GLU A 62 -6.61 -8.39 -2.79
N VAL A 63 -6.47 -7.19 -2.21
CA VAL A 63 -5.40 -6.89 -1.26
C VAL A 63 -5.94 -6.08 -0.08
N ASN A 64 -5.23 -6.16 1.04
CA ASN A 64 -5.48 -5.28 2.18
C ASN A 64 -4.57 -4.07 2.05
N ALA A 65 -5.16 -2.88 2.11
CA ALA A 65 -4.42 -1.62 1.99
C ALA A 65 -4.68 -0.74 3.19
N TYR A 66 -3.63 -0.05 3.65
CA TYR A 66 -3.71 0.83 4.80
C TYR A 66 -4.22 2.21 4.38
N ILE A 67 -5.13 2.77 5.19
CA ILE A 67 -5.64 4.12 4.98
C ILE A 67 -4.85 5.06 5.88
N GLY A 68 -3.99 5.91 5.29
CA GLY A 68 -3.14 6.83 6.04
C GLY A 68 -3.90 8.04 6.56
N GLY A 69 -3.31 8.70 7.56
CA GLY A 69 -3.85 9.93 8.13
C GLY A 69 -4.93 9.71 9.17
N GLU A 70 -5.47 10.80 9.69
CA GLU A 70 -6.55 10.78 10.67
C GLU A 70 -7.89 10.94 9.99
N GLY A 71 -8.77 9.94 10.15
CA GLY A 71 -10.09 9.96 9.56
C GLY A 71 -10.10 9.73 8.07
N HIS A 72 -11.22 9.27 7.56
CA HIS A 72 -11.40 9.06 6.12
C HIS A 72 -12.89 9.03 5.80
N ASN A 73 -13.22 9.09 4.51
CA ASN A 73 -14.60 9.02 4.03
C ASN A 73 -14.88 7.74 3.24
N LEU A 74 -14.00 6.75 3.32
CA LEU A 74 -14.14 5.52 2.56
C LEU A 74 -15.22 4.62 3.11
N GLN A 75 -15.92 3.96 2.22
CA GLN A 75 -16.95 2.98 2.54
C GLN A 75 -16.93 1.89 1.49
N GLU A 76 -17.79 0.89 1.67
CA GLU A 76 -17.91 -0.19 0.68
C GLU A 76 -18.26 0.40 -0.69
N HIS A 77 -17.62 -0.14 -1.73
CA HIS A 77 -17.76 0.29 -3.14
C HIS A 77 -17.09 1.63 -3.48
N SER A 78 -16.35 2.23 -2.56
CA SER A 78 -15.56 3.42 -2.89
C SER A 78 -14.42 3.07 -3.83
N MET A 79 -14.17 3.93 -4.82
CA MET A 79 -13.03 3.78 -5.72
C MET A 79 -11.80 4.40 -5.10
N VAL A 80 -10.69 3.67 -5.14
CA VAL A 80 -9.44 4.12 -4.52
C VAL A 80 -8.27 3.86 -5.43
N LEU A 81 -7.18 4.58 -5.17
CA LEU A 81 -5.90 4.35 -5.83
C LEU A 81 -4.96 3.73 -4.80
N VAL A 82 -4.39 2.58 -5.15
CA VAL A 82 -3.53 1.80 -4.24
C VAL A 82 -2.09 1.88 -4.72
N ARG A 83 -1.17 2.18 -3.80
CA ARG A 83 0.26 2.17 -4.06
C ARG A 83 0.97 1.13 -3.20
N GLY A 84 2.21 0.81 -3.56
CA GLY A 84 3.03 -0.08 -2.75
C GLY A 84 3.49 0.59 -1.47
N GLY A 85 3.91 -0.21 -0.53
CA GLY A 85 4.41 0.23 0.77
C GLY A 85 3.82 -0.60 1.89
N ARG A 86 4.68 -1.31 2.61
CA ARG A 86 4.25 -2.18 3.69
C ARG A 86 4.03 -1.39 4.97
N VAL A 87 3.03 -1.80 5.74
CA VAL A 87 2.85 -1.33 7.11
C VAL A 87 3.48 -2.36 8.03
N LYS A 88 4.56 -1.97 8.69
CA LYS A 88 5.34 -2.89 9.53
C LYS A 88 4.52 -3.45 10.69
N ASP A 89 3.64 -2.63 11.26
CA ASP A 89 2.81 -3.00 12.42
C ASP A 89 1.67 -3.95 12.07
N LEU A 90 1.31 -4.05 10.80
CA LEU A 90 0.15 -4.82 10.38
C LEU A 90 0.58 -6.01 9.52
N PRO A 91 0.27 -7.24 9.94
CA PRO A 91 0.63 -8.41 9.13
C PRO A 91 -0.21 -8.48 7.86
N GLY A 92 0.45 -8.79 6.73
CA GLY A 92 -0.22 -8.97 5.46
C GLY A 92 -0.62 -7.68 4.74
N VAL A 93 -0.35 -6.51 5.31
CA VAL A 93 -0.68 -5.23 4.67
C VAL A 93 0.57 -4.72 3.95
N ARG A 94 0.58 -4.83 2.63
CA ARG A 94 1.71 -4.46 1.77
C ARG A 94 1.45 -3.22 0.92
N TYR A 95 0.31 -2.58 1.09
CA TYR A 95 -0.15 -1.52 0.22
C TYR A 95 -0.75 -0.39 1.03
N HIS A 96 -0.79 0.78 0.43
CA HIS A 96 -1.43 1.97 1.01
C HIS A 96 -2.43 2.53 0.02
N ILE A 97 -3.50 3.14 0.54
CA ILE A 97 -4.44 3.90 -0.27
C ILE A 97 -3.92 5.34 -0.36
N VAL A 98 -3.90 5.88 -1.58
CA VAL A 98 -3.44 7.26 -1.83
C VAL A 98 -4.55 8.24 -1.43
N ARG A 99 -4.26 9.14 -0.49
CA ARG A 99 -5.23 10.14 -0.04
C ARG A 99 -5.33 11.27 -1.06
N GLY A 100 -6.53 11.77 -1.25
CA GLY A 100 -6.79 12.88 -2.18
C GLY A 100 -6.97 12.46 -3.63
N ALA A 101 -7.08 11.16 -3.90
CA ALA A 101 -7.26 10.62 -5.24
C ALA A 101 -8.57 9.83 -5.32
N LEU A 102 -9.24 9.89 -6.46
CA LEU A 102 -10.50 9.20 -6.70
C LEU A 102 -11.53 9.53 -5.60
N ASP A 103 -12.15 8.52 -4.98
CA ASP A 103 -13.16 8.73 -3.95
C ASP A 103 -12.58 8.99 -2.56
N THR A 104 -11.26 8.93 -2.41
CA THR A 104 -10.60 9.17 -1.13
C THR A 104 -10.34 10.65 -0.92
N ALA A 105 -10.96 11.24 0.09
CA ALA A 105 -10.69 12.64 0.44
C ALA A 105 -9.30 12.77 1.08
N GLY A 106 -8.70 13.95 0.96
CA GLY A 106 -7.47 14.27 1.67
C GLY A 106 -7.73 14.41 3.17
N VAL A 107 -6.64 14.42 3.95
CA VAL A 107 -6.73 14.58 5.40
C VAL A 107 -7.05 16.03 5.73
N GLU A 108 -8.10 16.26 6.51
CA GLU A 108 -8.52 17.61 6.89
C GLU A 108 -7.63 18.18 7.98
N GLY A 109 -7.44 19.50 7.94
CA GLY A 109 -6.72 20.23 8.98
C GLY A 109 -5.22 20.01 9.01
N ARG A 110 -4.66 19.42 7.99
CA ARG A 110 -3.24 19.10 7.95
C ARG A 110 -2.45 20.24 7.30
N ASN A 111 -1.42 20.70 7.98
CA ASN A 111 -0.57 21.81 7.51
C ASN A 111 0.79 21.35 7.02
N GLN A 112 1.27 20.20 7.50
CA GLN A 112 2.58 19.66 7.14
C GLN A 112 2.44 18.38 6.36
N ARG A 113 3.39 18.15 5.43
CA ARG A 113 3.43 16.93 4.60
C ARG A 113 2.13 16.70 3.84
N ARG A 114 1.54 17.79 3.37
CA ARG A 114 0.23 17.74 2.69
C ARG A 114 0.22 16.84 1.47
N SER A 115 1.34 16.77 0.74
CA SER A 115 1.45 15.92 -0.45
C SER A 115 1.23 14.45 -0.15
N LYS A 116 1.69 14.00 1.02
CA LYS A 116 1.55 12.59 1.42
C LYS A 116 0.13 12.22 1.80
N TYR A 117 -0.68 13.20 2.20
CA TYR A 117 -2.02 12.96 2.71
C TYR A 117 -3.11 13.64 1.87
N GLY A 118 -2.73 14.14 0.69
CA GLY A 118 -3.69 14.68 -0.26
C GLY A 118 -4.39 15.95 0.19
N THR A 119 -3.76 16.75 1.05
CA THR A 119 -4.36 17.96 1.60
C THR A 119 -4.00 19.17 0.75
N LYS A 120 -5.00 19.99 0.44
CA LYS A 120 -4.79 21.23 -0.31
C LYS A 120 -4.12 22.27 0.57
N ARG A 121 -3.43 23.24 -0.09
CA ARG A 121 -2.79 24.34 0.62
C ARG A 121 -3.85 25.13 1.39
N PRO A 122 -3.63 25.38 2.68
CA PRO A 122 -4.58 26.21 3.45
C PRO A 122 -4.66 27.61 2.87
N LYS A 123 -5.86 28.11 2.76
CA LYS A 123 -6.06 29.52 2.37
C LYS A 123 -5.76 30.41 3.57
N LYS A 124 -5.02 31.47 3.32
CA LYS A 124 -4.78 32.49 4.34
C LYS A 124 -5.97 33.44 4.41
#